data_b9218e1d52e92ddec00a609ca03975e4
#
_entry.id   b9218e1d52e92ddec00a609ca03975e4
#
_cell.length_a   1.000
_cell.length_b   1.000
_cell.length_c   1.000
_cell.angle_alpha   90.00
_cell.angle_beta   90.00
_cell.angle_gamma   90.00
#
_symmetry.space_group_name_H-M   'P 1'
#
loop_
_entity.id
_entity.type
_entity.pdbx_description
1 polymer ?
#
loop_
_entity_poly.entity_id
_entity_poly.type
_entity_poly.pdbx_seq_one_letter_code
_entity_poly.pdbx_strand_id
1 'polypeptide(L)'
;MDGIHDLGGKQGYGPIEVDDEGGPFHHDWEGREWGIAQCARTPGITIDWWRHCRELIMPEDYLGRPYFDSWAQTDFATYIEAGWITLDEVAAGKSLADNTDFGSPVSAMTLTQVLQEDHDHAVRFDAEIDAPPAFSVGSQVLTASHGDSGHTRLPQYARGRRGTVNAYN
;
A
#
# COMPACT_ATOMS: atom_id res chain seq x y z
N MET A 1 4.37 -2.57 -12.63
CA MET A 1 4.48 -1.38 -13.52
C MET A 1 5.79 -0.66 -13.27
N ASP A 2 6.39 -0.06 -14.30
CA ASP A 2 7.60 0.74 -14.15
C ASP A 2 7.21 2.19 -13.83
N GLY A 3 7.72 2.75 -12.75
CA GLY A 3 7.35 4.08 -12.31
C GLY A 3 8.33 4.71 -11.34
N ILE A 4 8.00 5.91 -10.91
CA ILE A 4 8.84 6.70 -9.99
C ILE A 4 8.97 6.07 -8.60
N HIS A 5 8.04 5.19 -8.21
CA HIS A 5 8.08 4.45 -6.97
C HIS A 5 9.22 3.41 -6.91
N ASP A 6 9.72 2.95 -8.07
CA ASP A 6 10.78 1.95 -8.17
C ASP A 6 12.17 2.62 -8.16
N LEU A 7 12.54 3.13 -6.98
CA LEU A 7 13.79 3.88 -6.76
C LEU A 7 14.96 3.00 -6.33
N GLY A 8 14.70 1.73 -6.00
CA GLY A 8 15.71 0.81 -5.53
C GLY A 8 16.88 0.66 -6.51
N GLY A 9 18.11 0.81 -6.03
CA GLY A 9 19.32 0.73 -6.84
C GLY A 9 19.62 1.96 -7.70
N LYS A 10 18.80 3.00 -7.66
CA LYS A 10 19.06 4.28 -8.37
C LYS A 10 19.93 5.19 -7.51
N GLN A 11 20.82 5.95 -8.14
CA GLN A 11 21.68 6.95 -7.51
C GLN A 11 21.14 8.37 -7.73
N GLY A 12 21.64 9.33 -6.96
CA GLY A 12 21.34 10.75 -7.15
C GLY A 12 20.36 11.35 -6.14
N TYR A 13 19.88 10.55 -5.18
CA TYR A 13 18.95 11.02 -4.14
C TYR A 13 19.66 11.48 -2.86
N GLY A 14 20.98 11.46 -2.82
CA GLY A 14 21.76 11.84 -1.65
C GLY A 14 21.80 10.77 -0.55
N PRO A 15 22.37 11.08 0.60
CA PRO A 15 22.33 10.22 1.77
C PRO A 15 20.90 10.18 2.34
N ILE A 16 20.57 9.09 3.03
CA ILE A 16 19.33 9.00 3.80
C ILE A 16 19.47 9.90 5.01
N GLU A 17 18.58 10.89 5.14
CA GLU A 17 18.45 11.67 6.36
C GLU A 17 17.69 10.84 7.38
N VAL A 18 18.31 10.62 8.53
CA VAL A 18 17.70 9.91 9.66
C VAL A 18 17.27 10.95 10.68
N ASP A 19 15.97 11.13 10.82
CA ASP A 19 15.37 11.98 11.86
C ASP A 19 14.92 11.12 13.03
N ASP A 20 15.83 10.91 13.96
CA ASP A 20 15.55 10.11 15.17
C ASP A 20 14.82 10.91 16.26
N GLU A 21 14.72 12.24 16.13
CA GLU A 21 14.15 13.12 17.16
C GLU A 21 12.65 13.41 16.93
N GLY A 22 12.15 13.28 15.70
CA GLY A 22 10.81 13.73 15.29
C GLY A 22 9.66 12.76 15.58
N GLY A 23 9.93 11.52 15.97
CA GLY A 23 8.89 10.50 16.09
C GLY A 23 8.33 10.04 14.71
N PRO A 24 7.30 9.17 14.70
CA PRO A 24 6.80 8.58 13.46
C PRO A 24 5.93 9.52 12.61
N PHE A 25 5.47 10.63 13.17
CA PHE A 25 4.61 11.61 12.49
C PHE A 25 5.16 13.02 12.69
N HIS A 26 5.36 13.75 11.58
CA HIS A 26 5.85 15.12 11.61
C HIS A 26 4.71 16.14 11.79
N HIS A 27 3.47 15.74 11.47
CA HIS A 27 2.28 16.57 11.58
C HIS A 27 1.12 15.78 12.20
N ASP A 28 0.24 16.45 12.94
CA ASP A 28 -0.90 15.82 13.62
C ASP A 28 -1.85 15.06 12.67
N TRP A 29 -1.98 15.54 11.44
CA TRP A 29 -2.85 14.90 10.45
C TRP A 29 -2.30 13.54 9.97
N GLU A 30 -0.99 13.32 9.99
CA GLU A 30 -0.36 12.07 9.54
C GLU A 30 -0.74 10.88 10.43
N GLY A 31 -0.80 11.13 11.74
CA GLY A 31 -1.29 10.12 12.70
C GLY A 31 -2.77 9.78 12.49
N ARG A 32 -3.59 10.76 12.08
CA ARG A 32 -4.99 10.51 11.71
C ARG A 32 -5.10 9.69 10.44
N GLU A 33 -4.33 10.07 9.42
CA GLU A 33 -4.28 9.32 8.16
C GLU A 33 -3.86 7.88 8.38
N TRP A 34 -2.79 7.65 9.13
CA TRP A 34 -2.38 6.31 9.51
C TRP A 34 -3.50 5.53 10.21
N GLY A 35 -4.19 6.17 11.16
CA GLY A 35 -5.32 5.57 11.86
C GLY A 35 -6.48 5.21 10.92
N ILE A 36 -6.82 6.09 9.98
CA ILE A 36 -7.86 5.84 8.97
C ILE A 36 -7.47 4.66 8.09
N ALA A 37 -6.26 4.64 7.55
CA ALA A 37 -5.76 3.56 6.70
C ALA A 37 -5.74 2.18 7.40
N GLN A 38 -5.54 2.14 8.73
CA GLN A 38 -5.61 0.89 9.50
C GLN A 38 -7.07 0.43 9.73
N CYS A 39 -8.00 1.35 9.88
CA CYS A 39 -9.36 1.07 10.35
C CYS A 39 -10.41 1.04 9.23
N ALA A 40 -10.25 1.84 8.19
CA ALA A 40 -11.22 2.02 7.12
C ALA A 40 -10.84 1.23 5.86
N ARG A 41 -10.92 -0.08 5.96
CA ARG A 41 -10.66 -0.97 4.81
C ARG A 41 -11.86 -0.97 3.87
N THR A 42 -11.67 -0.49 2.66
CA THR A 42 -12.70 -0.49 1.61
C THR A 42 -13.01 -1.92 1.15
N PRO A 43 -14.29 -2.33 1.16
CA PRO A 43 -14.67 -3.66 0.64
C PRO A 43 -14.24 -3.83 -0.82
N GLY A 44 -13.68 -5.00 -1.13
CA GLY A 44 -13.27 -5.34 -2.51
C GLY A 44 -11.94 -4.72 -2.95
N ILE A 45 -11.34 -3.84 -2.17
CA ILE A 45 -10.01 -3.29 -2.44
C ILE A 45 -8.94 -4.19 -1.83
N THR A 46 -8.11 -4.78 -2.67
CA THR A 46 -6.95 -5.57 -2.21
C THR A 46 -5.77 -4.66 -1.89
N ILE A 47 -4.84 -5.15 -1.07
CA ILE A 47 -3.60 -4.41 -0.77
C ILE A 47 -2.77 -4.17 -2.05
N ASP A 48 -2.83 -5.06 -3.02
CA ASP A 48 -2.11 -4.90 -4.29
C ASP A 48 -2.76 -3.81 -5.15
N TRP A 49 -4.10 -3.71 -5.15
CA TRP A 49 -4.80 -2.62 -5.81
C TRP A 49 -4.52 -1.26 -5.15
N TRP A 50 -4.54 -1.21 -3.83
CA TRP A 50 -4.17 -0.02 -3.07
C TRP A 50 -2.73 0.44 -3.39
N ARG A 51 -1.77 -0.49 -3.43
CA ARG A 51 -0.40 -0.19 -3.83
C ARG A 51 -0.31 0.29 -5.27
N HIS A 52 -1.07 -0.33 -6.18
CA HIS A 52 -1.12 0.10 -7.58
C HIS A 52 -1.62 1.53 -7.72
N CYS A 53 -2.70 1.91 -7.02
CA CYS A 53 -3.18 3.29 -6.99
C CYS A 53 -2.10 4.27 -6.52
N ARG A 54 -1.34 3.90 -5.49
CA ARG A 54 -0.22 4.71 -5.00
C ARG A 54 0.90 4.86 -6.04
N GLU A 55 1.16 3.84 -6.84
CA GLU A 55 2.15 3.86 -7.91
C GLU A 55 1.77 4.77 -9.09
N LEU A 56 0.49 5.15 -9.18
CA LEU A 56 -0.06 6.05 -10.19
C LEU A 56 0.01 7.53 -9.81
N ILE A 57 0.40 7.86 -8.58
CA ILE A 57 0.56 9.24 -8.13
C ILE A 57 1.59 9.95 -9.03
N MET A 58 1.30 11.20 -9.37
CA MET A 58 2.20 12.02 -10.18
C MET A 58 3.59 12.10 -9.55
N PRO A 59 4.67 12.01 -10.34
CA PRO A 59 6.04 11.98 -9.82
C PRO A 59 6.40 13.14 -8.90
N GLU A 60 5.92 14.34 -9.21
CA GLU A 60 6.16 15.54 -8.39
C GLU A 60 5.56 15.40 -7.00
N ASP A 61 4.35 14.84 -6.91
CA ASP A 61 3.66 14.63 -5.65
C ASP A 61 4.27 13.46 -4.88
N TYR A 62 4.57 12.37 -5.57
CA TYR A 62 5.16 11.18 -4.96
C TYR A 62 6.52 11.45 -4.29
N LEU A 63 7.36 12.28 -4.92
CA LEU A 63 8.70 12.60 -4.42
C LEU A 63 8.75 13.87 -3.56
N GLY A 64 7.85 14.82 -3.78
CA GLY A 64 7.94 16.16 -3.18
C GLY A 64 7.04 16.37 -1.96
N ARG A 65 6.05 15.51 -1.73
CA ARG A 65 5.11 15.65 -0.63
C ARG A 65 5.45 14.75 0.56
N PRO A 66 4.93 15.04 1.76
CA PRO A 66 5.08 14.18 2.92
C PRO A 66 4.65 12.73 2.64
N TYR A 67 5.26 11.77 3.32
CA TYR A 67 5.01 10.34 3.10
C TYR A 67 3.53 9.97 3.22
N PHE A 68 2.84 10.45 4.25
CA PHE A 68 1.43 10.14 4.48
C PHE A 68 0.47 10.87 3.51
N ASP A 69 0.94 11.92 2.81
CA ASP A 69 0.15 12.53 1.74
C ASP A 69 -0.14 11.53 0.61
N SER A 70 0.84 10.69 0.27
CA SER A 70 0.64 9.62 -0.71
C SER A 70 -0.37 8.55 -0.25
N TRP A 71 -0.50 8.33 1.06
CA TRP A 71 -1.52 7.45 1.63
C TRP A 71 -2.90 8.09 1.49
N ALA A 72 -3.04 9.36 1.90
CA ALA A 72 -4.30 10.09 1.81
C ALA A 72 -4.82 10.16 0.35
N GLN A 73 -3.95 10.43 -0.62
CA GLN A 73 -4.33 10.41 -2.03
C GLN A 73 -4.83 9.04 -2.48
N THR A 74 -4.16 7.97 -2.04
CA THR A 74 -4.54 6.60 -2.36
C THR A 74 -5.86 6.22 -1.70
N ASP A 75 -6.04 6.56 -0.42
CA ASP A 75 -7.27 6.28 0.30
C ASP A 75 -8.45 7.05 -0.29
N PHE A 76 -8.29 8.33 -0.66
CA PHE A 76 -9.32 9.08 -1.37
C PHE A 76 -9.70 8.40 -2.69
N ALA A 77 -8.73 7.95 -3.47
CA ALA A 77 -9.01 7.25 -4.73
C ALA A 77 -9.82 5.96 -4.50
N THR A 78 -9.42 5.14 -3.52
CA THR A 78 -10.11 3.89 -3.20
C THR A 78 -11.48 4.12 -2.56
N TYR A 79 -11.67 5.16 -1.75
CA TYR A 79 -12.96 5.53 -1.15
C TYR A 79 -13.94 6.05 -2.21
N ILE A 80 -13.44 6.81 -3.20
CA ILE A 80 -14.26 7.25 -4.34
C ILE A 80 -14.67 6.04 -5.18
N GLU A 81 -13.75 5.13 -5.47
CA GLU A 81 -14.03 3.89 -6.20
C GLU A 81 -15.08 3.02 -5.48
N ALA A 82 -15.01 2.94 -4.16
CA ALA A 82 -15.98 2.24 -3.32
C ALA A 82 -17.32 2.98 -3.16
N GLY A 83 -17.42 4.22 -3.61
CA GLY A 83 -18.63 5.05 -3.47
C GLY A 83 -18.85 5.59 -2.06
N TRP A 84 -17.84 5.61 -1.21
CA TRP A 84 -17.93 6.13 0.15
C TRP A 84 -17.87 7.65 0.20
N ILE A 85 -17.10 8.25 -0.69
CA ILE A 85 -17.00 9.71 -0.85
C ILE A 85 -17.04 10.06 -2.34
N THR A 86 -17.25 11.33 -2.62
CA THR A 86 -17.24 11.88 -3.98
C THR A 86 -16.07 12.82 -4.19
N LEU A 87 -15.72 13.07 -5.45
CA LEU A 87 -14.70 14.09 -5.80
C LEU A 87 -15.09 15.49 -5.29
N ASP A 88 -16.38 15.83 -5.31
CA ASP A 88 -16.87 17.12 -4.83
C ASP A 88 -16.69 17.25 -3.30
N GLU A 89 -16.89 16.18 -2.55
CA GLU A 89 -16.65 16.14 -1.11
C GLU A 89 -15.15 16.26 -0.78
N VAL A 90 -14.30 15.59 -1.53
CA VAL A 90 -12.84 15.75 -1.41
C VAL A 90 -12.44 17.20 -1.68
N ALA A 91 -12.93 17.79 -2.76
CA ALA A 91 -12.66 19.20 -3.09
C ALA A 91 -13.21 20.18 -2.05
N ALA A 92 -14.37 19.88 -1.47
CA ALA A 92 -15.00 20.72 -0.45
C ALA A 92 -14.40 20.52 0.95
N GLY A 93 -13.66 19.44 1.18
CA GLY A 93 -13.13 19.06 2.49
C GLY A 93 -14.21 18.74 3.55
N LYS A 94 -15.41 18.37 3.11
CA LYS A 94 -16.55 18.04 3.98
C LYS A 94 -17.58 17.19 3.26
N SER A 95 -18.41 16.46 4.01
CA SER A 95 -19.56 15.76 3.46
C SER A 95 -20.55 16.75 2.84
N LEU A 96 -21.08 16.41 1.69
CA LEU A 96 -22.11 17.19 0.96
C LEU A 96 -23.46 16.49 0.97
N ALA A 97 -23.54 15.24 1.42
CA ALA A 97 -24.77 14.48 1.54
C ALA A 97 -24.94 13.93 2.97
N ASP A 98 -26.18 13.64 3.35
CA ASP A 98 -26.46 12.88 4.56
C ASP A 98 -25.94 11.45 4.38
N ASN A 99 -25.25 11.01 5.37
CA ASN A 99 -24.33 9.87 5.44
C ASN A 99 -24.73 8.59 4.69
N THR A 100 -23.76 8.02 4.01
CA THR A 100 -23.66 6.59 3.76
C THR A 100 -23.74 5.83 5.09
N ASP A 101 -24.57 4.79 5.18
CA ASP A 101 -24.66 3.94 6.37
C ASP A 101 -23.41 3.09 6.48
N PHE A 102 -22.47 3.53 7.29
CA PHE A 102 -21.26 2.76 7.62
C PHE A 102 -21.49 1.74 8.74
N GLY A 103 -22.73 1.53 9.16
CA GLY A 103 -23.07 0.70 10.32
C GLY A 103 -22.83 1.41 11.65
N SER A 104 -22.92 0.64 12.73
CA SER A 104 -22.71 1.18 14.08
C SER A 104 -21.23 1.43 14.36
N PRO A 105 -20.88 2.58 14.96
CA PRO A 105 -19.50 2.84 15.37
C PRO A 105 -19.00 1.77 16.33
N VAL A 106 -17.79 1.29 16.14
CA VAL A 106 -17.12 0.40 17.09
C VAL A 106 -16.37 1.21 18.15
N SER A 107 -16.30 0.69 19.39
CA SER A 107 -15.51 1.35 20.43
C SER A 107 -14.02 1.27 20.13
N ALA A 108 -13.24 2.22 20.64
CA ALA A 108 -11.78 2.20 20.52
C ALA A 108 -11.14 0.92 21.08
N MET A 109 -11.73 0.35 22.16
CA MET A 109 -11.26 -0.91 22.74
C MET A 109 -11.54 -2.09 21.80
N THR A 110 -12.74 -2.16 21.22
CA THR A 110 -13.10 -3.19 20.24
C THR A 110 -12.17 -3.08 19.00
N LEU A 111 -11.90 -1.88 18.54
CA LEU A 111 -10.98 -1.66 17.43
C LEU A 111 -9.56 -2.12 17.74
N THR A 112 -9.05 -1.82 18.95
CA THR A 112 -7.75 -2.31 19.40
C THR A 112 -7.69 -3.84 19.40
N GLN A 113 -8.74 -4.52 19.86
CA GLN A 113 -8.82 -5.97 19.83
C GLN A 113 -8.82 -6.51 18.39
N VAL A 114 -9.64 -5.93 17.51
CA VAL A 114 -9.67 -6.31 16.08
C VAL A 114 -8.30 -6.14 15.42
N LEU A 115 -7.61 -5.03 15.68
CA LEU A 115 -6.28 -4.80 15.13
C LEU A 115 -5.22 -5.77 15.68
N GLN A 116 -5.32 -6.16 16.96
CA GLN A 116 -4.46 -7.19 17.54
C GLN A 116 -4.74 -8.57 16.95
N GLU A 117 -6.00 -8.94 16.83
CA GLU A 117 -6.42 -10.21 16.21
C GLU A 117 -5.99 -10.27 14.73
N ASP A 118 -6.14 -9.18 13.99
CA ASP A 118 -5.66 -9.07 12.60
C ASP A 118 -4.13 -9.16 12.50
N HIS A 119 -3.40 -8.67 13.49
CA HIS A 119 -1.94 -8.80 13.55
C HIS A 119 -1.51 -10.25 13.84
N ASP A 120 -2.25 -10.93 14.70
CA ASP A 120 -2.00 -12.33 15.06
C ASP A 120 -2.48 -13.30 13.96
N HIS A 121 -3.52 -12.92 13.23
CA HIS A 121 -3.99 -13.58 12.01
C HIS A 121 -3.46 -12.82 10.80
N ALA A 122 -2.14 -12.64 10.74
CA ALA A 122 -1.46 -11.94 9.64
C ALA A 122 -2.21 -12.18 8.34
N VAL A 123 -2.72 -11.12 7.73
CA VAL A 123 -3.55 -11.17 6.53
C VAL A 123 -2.95 -12.23 5.61
N ARG A 124 -3.55 -13.40 5.56
CA ARG A 124 -3.06 -14.50 4.75
C ARG A 124 -3.25 -14.07 3.31
N PHE A 125 -2.16 -13.63 2.73
CA PHE A 125 -2.05 -13.47 1.28
C PHE A 125 -1.86 -14.83 0.59
N ASP A 126 -1.92 -15.89 1.37
CA ASP A 126 -1.75 -17.26 0.90
C ASP A 126 -3.06 -17.70 0.25
N ALA A 127 -3.04 -17.90 -1.05
CA ALA A 127 -4.06 -18.69 -1.73
C ALA A 127 -3.62 -20.16 -1.65
N GLU A 128 -4.51 -21.05 -1.17
CA GLU A 128 -4.30 -22.48 -1.35
C GLU A 128 -4.30 -22.78 -2.85
N ILE A 129 -3.12 -23.08 -3.38
CA ILE A 129 -2.95 -23.48 -4.77
C ILE A 129 -2.87 -25.01 -4.79
N ASP A 130 -3.86 -25.65 -5.39
CA ASP A 130 -3.89 -27.10 -5.58
C ASP A 130 -2.97 -27.52 -6.76
N ALA A 131 -1.73 -27.04 -6.73
CA ALA A 131 -0.71 -27.36 -7.70
C ALA A 131 0.68 -27.31 -7.05
N PRO A 132 1.59 -28.23 -7.42
CA PRO A 132 2.95 -28.18 -6.91
C PRO A 132 3.65 -26.90 -7.40
N PRO A 133 4.66 -26.39 -6.65
CA PRO A 133 5.48 -25.27 -7.10
C PRO A 133 6.11 -25.52 -8.47
N ALA A 134 6.08 -24.52 -9.34
CA ALA A 134 6.66 -24.61 -10.69
C ALA A 134 8.19 -24.84 -10.69
N PHE A 135 8.85 -24.47 -9.59
CA PHE A 135 10.30 -24.64 -9.43
C PHE A 135 10.57 -25.37 -8.11
N SER A 136 11.60 -26.21 -8.10
CA SER A 136 12.08 -26.84 -6.86
C SER A 136 13.13 -25.98 -6.17
N VAL A 137 13.29 -26.15 -4.86
CA VAL A 137 14.43 -25.58 -4.13
C VAL A 137 15.73 -26.05 -4.78
N GLY A 138 16.66 -25.13 -4.99
CA GLY A 138 17.90 -25.35 -5.74
C GLY A 138 17.82 -25.09 -7.25
N SER A 139 16.62 -24.90 -7.82
CA SER A 139 16.47 -24.58 -9.24
C SER A 139 17.13 -23.25 -9.57
N GLN A 140 17.83 -23.21 -10.71
CA GLN A 140 18.34 -21.96 -11.27
C GLN A 140 17.21 -21.28 -12.05
N VAL A 141 16.96 -20.02 -11.77
CA VAL A 141 15.90 -19.23 -12.37
C VAL A 141 16.44 -17.93 -12.95
N LEU A 142 15.72 -17.37 -13.90
CA LEU A 142 15.93 -16.03 -14.43
C LEU A 142 14.67 -15.21 -14.12
N THR A 143 14.85 -14.09 -13.43
CA THR A 143 13.72 -13.20 -13.15
C THR A 143 13.20 -12.54 -14.42
N ALA A 144 11.89 -12.24 -14.45
CA ALA A 144 11.28 -11.56 -15.59
C ALA A 144 12.00 -10.23 -15.92
N SER A 145 12.11 -9.91 -17.20
CA SER A 145 12.76 -8.68 -17.67
C SER A 145 11.84 -7.47 -17.63
N HIS A 146 10.53 -7.71 -17.60
CA HIS A 146 9.49 -6.68 -17.64
C HIS A 146 8.56 -6.85 -16.45
N GLY A 147 8.03 -5.74 -15.95
CA GLY A 147 6.94 -5.74 -14.98
C GLY A 147 5.59 -5.96 -15.67
N ASP A 148 4.62 -6.43 -14.91
CA ASP A 148 3.22 -6.49 -15.34
C ASP A 148 2.60 -5.10 -15.44
N SER A 149 1.40 -5.01 -16.02
CA SER A 149 0.67 -3.75 -16.14
C SER A 149 0.15 -3.22 -14.81
N GLY A 150 -0.01 -4.09 -13.80
CA GLY A 150 -0.44 -3.75 -12.44
C GLY A 150 0.72 -3.67 -11.45
N HIS A 151 0.40 -3.73 -10.16
CA HIS A 151 1.40 -3.80 -9.10
C HIS A 151 2.31 -5.01 -9.29
N THR A 152 3.62 -4.81 -9.16
CA THR A 152 4.62 -5.88 -9.17
C THR A 152 5.58 -5.74 -8.00
N ARG A 153 5.91 -6.86 -7.40
CA ARG A 153 6.89 -6.93 -6.30
C ARG A 153 8.32 -7.23 -6.79
N LEU A 154 8.51 -7.32 -8.10
CA LEU A 154 9.83 -7.49 -8.71
C LEU A 154 10.42 -6.12 -9.08
N PRO A 155 11.28 -5.53 -8.23
CA PRO A 155 11.87 -4.22 -8.49
C PRO A 155 12.82 -4.28 -9.69
N GLN A 156 13.00 -3.15 -10.35
CA GLN A 156 13.79 -3.04 -11.58
C GLN A 156 15.22 -3.57 -11.43
N TYR A 157 15.87 -3.34 -10.29
CA TYR A 157 17.23 -3.82 -10.03
C TYR A 157 17.35 -5.35 -9.95
N ALA A 158 16.25 -6.06 -9.69
CA ALA A 158 16.19 -7.51 -9.60
C ALA A 158 15.73 -8.18 -10.91
N ARG A 159 15.33 -7.41 -11.93
CA ARG A 159 14.85 -7.95 -13.22
C ARG A 159 16.00 -8.45 -14.09
N GLY A 160 15.73 -9.49 -14.85
CA GLY A 160 16.72 -10.11 -15.75
C GLY A 160 17.93 -10.69 -15.01
N ARG A 161 17.80 -11.01 -13.73
CA ARG A 161 18.89 -11.57 -12.91
C ARG A 161 18.75 -13.06 -12.75
N ARG A 162 19.90 -13.74 -12.71
CA ARG A 162 19.94 -15.15 -12.34
C ARG A 162 19.89 -15.31 -10.84
N GLY A 163 19.13 -16.27 -10.38
CA GLY A 163 18.98 -16.61 -8.97
C GLY A 163 18.82 -18.10 -8.76
N THR A 164 18.83 -18.50 -7.50
CA THR A 164 18.55 -19.88 -7.08
C THR A 164 17.33 -19.84 -6.16
N VAL A 165 16.38 -20.73 -6.36
CA VAL A 165 15.23 -20.88 -5.46
C VAL A 165 15.73 -21.45 -4.14
N ASN A 166 15.67 -20.67 -3.07
CA ASN A 166 16.10 -21.09 -1.73
C ASN A 166 14.95 -21.67 -0.91
N ALA A 167 13.76 -21.08 -1.07
CA ALA A 167 12.55 -21.52 -0.39
C ALA A 167 11.32 -21.02 -1.17
N TYR A 168 10.18 -21.57 -0.86
CA TYR A 168 8.87 -21.04 -1.23
C TYR A 168 7.96 -21.07 0.00
N ASN A 169 7.13 -20.05 0.11
CA ASN A 169 6.16 -19.88 1.18
C ASN A 169 4.80 -20.34 0.73
#